data_5de2086db137c7aeca842355b9b261fb
#
_entry.id   5de2086db137c7aeca842355b9b261fb
#
_cell.length_a   1.000
_cell.length_b   1.000
_cell.length_c   1.000
_cell.angle_alpha   90.00
_cell.angle_beta   90.00
_cell.angle_gamma   90.00
#
_symmetry.space_group_name_H-M   'P 1'
#
loop_
_entity.id
_entity.type
_entity.pdbx_description
1 polymer ?
#
loop_
_entity_poly.entity_id
_entity_poly.type
_entity_poly.pdbx_seq_one_letter_code
_entity_poly.pdbx_strand_id
1 'polypeptide(L)'
;MDPARGTVTAAELESCFEDVLDARRFVDYCPNGLQVEGDRRVARLVSGVTASRALLQGAIGAGADAVLVHHGWFWKGDDPRVVGVRRERLRLVLGAGLHLFAYHLPLDAHPQLGN
;
A
#
# COMPACT_ATOMS: atom_id res chain seq x y z
N MET A 1 24.19 12.39 12.15
CA MET A 1 23.65 11.39 11.18
C MET A 1 22.41 11.97 10.54
N ASP A 2 22.32 11.91 9.22
CA ASP A 2 21.16 12.39 8.49
C ASP A 2 19.96 11.45 8.74
N PRO A 3 18.84 11.93 9.33
CA PRO A 3 17.68 11.09 9.60
C PRO A 3 16.98 10.58 8.32
N ALA A 4 17.23 11.21 7.17
CA ALA A 4 16.68 10.74 5.89
C ALA A 4 17.51 9.64 5.25
N ARG A 5 18.72 9.37 5.76
CA ARG A 5 19.62 8.36 5.21
C ARG A 5 19.02 6.96 5.37
N GLY A 6 18.98 6.19 4.26
CA GLY A 6 18.37 4.88 4.23
C GLY A 6 16.85 4.90 4.11
N THR A 7 16.26 6.07 3.81
CA THR A 7 14.83 6.20 3.60
C THR A 7 14.52 6.76 2.21
N VAL A 8 13.30 6.51 1.75
CA VAL A 8 12.77 7.07 0.51
C VAL A 8 11.41 7.72 0.79
N THR A 9 10.99 8.61 -0.09
CA THR A 9 9.63 9.14 -0.03
C THR A 9 8.64 8.14 -0.60
N ALA A 10 7.35 8.29 -0.27
CA ALA A 10 6.31 7.47 -0.86
C ALA A 10 6.27 7.60 -2.39
N ALA A 11 6.48 8.80 -2.91
CA ALA A 11 6.50 9.04 -4.36
C ALA A 11 7.65 8.31 -5.05
N GLU A 12 8.84 8.31 -4.45
CA GLU A 12 10.00 7.57 -4.96
C GLU A 12 9.73 6.06 -4.95
N LEU A 13 9.11 5.55 -3.88
CA LEU A 13 8.76 4.14 -3.77
C LEU A 13 7.70 3.75 -4.79
N GLU A 14 6.67 4.58 -4.99
CA GLU A 14 5.65 4.33 -6.00
C GLU A 14 6.26 4.28 -7.40
N SER A 15 7.19 5.19 -7.70
CA SER A 15 7.89 5.19 -8.98
C SER A 15 8.66 3.88 -9.20
N CYS A 16 9.32 3.38 -8.17
CA CYS A 16 10.02 2.11 -8.21
C CYS A 16 9.05 0.94 -8.51
N PHE A 17 7.93 0.87 -7.82
CA PHE A 17 6.93 -0.16 -8.06
C PHE A 17 6.34 -0.06 -9.48
N GLU A 18 6.09 1.14 -9.97
CA GLU A 18 5.60 1.35 -11.34
C GLU A 18 6.57 0.79 -12.37
N ASP A 19 7.87 1.02 -12.18
CA ASP A 19 8.90 0.51 -13.07
C ASP A 19 8.99 -1.01 -13.02
N VAL A 20 8.97 -1.59 -11.83
CA VAL A 20 9.11 -3.04 -11.64
C VAL A 20 7.88 -3.79 -12.15
N LEU A 21 6.68 -3.28 -11.88
CA LEU A 21 5.41 -3.98 -12.16
C LEU A 21 4.75 -3.53 -13.45
N ASP A 22 5.22 -2.46 -14.07
CA ASP A 22 4.61 -1.89 -15.27
C ASP A 22 3.09 -1.66 -15.09
N ALA A 23 2.74 -1.05 -13.95
CA ALA A 23 1.36 -0.98 -13.49
C ALA A 23 0.45 -0.19 -14.44
N ARG A 24 0.99 0.81 -15.14
CA ARG A 24 0.22 1.66 -16.08
C ARG A 24 -0.33 0.90 -17.28
N ARG A 25 0.23 -0.26 -17.59
CA ARG A 25 -0.21 -1.11 -18.68
C ARG A 25 -1.57 -1.74 -18.42
N PHE A 26 -2.00 -1.82 -17.17
CA PHE A 26 -3.17 -2.58 -16.76
C PHE A 26 -4.39 -1.70 -16.54
N VAL A 27 -5.53 -2.17 -17.06
CA VAL A 27 -6.86 -1.69 -16.68
C VAL A 27 -7.35 -2.63 -15.58
N ASP A 28 -7.64 -2.10 -14.41
CA ASP A 28 -7.94 -2.92 -13.23
C ASP A 28 -9.24 -2.48 -12.55
N TYR A 29 -9.67 -3.28 -11.60
CA TYR A 29 -10.90 -3.07 -10.81
C TYR A 29 -10.66 -2.26 -9.55
N CYS A 30 -9.45 -1.79 -9.35
CA CYS A 30 -9.04 -0.94 -8.24
C CYS A 30 -7.91 -0.02 -8.71
N PRO A 31 -7.68 1.12 -8.03
CA PRO A 31 -6.50 1.92 -8.33
C PRO A 31 -5.24 1.18 -7.88
N ASN A 32 -4.31 0.97 -8.81
CA ASN A 32 -3.00 0.42 -8.50
C ASN A 32 -2.06 1.56 -8.12
N GLY A 33 -1.24 1.36 -7.09
CA GLY A 33 -0.30 2.33 -6.61
C GLY A 33 -0.55 2.74 -5.17
N LEU A 34 -0.22 3.98 -4.85
CA LEU A 34 -0.43 4.55 -3.52
C LEU A 34 -1.93 4.82 -3.32
N GLN A 35 -2.57 3.97 -2.55
CA GLN A 35 -4.01 4.12 -2.27
C GLN A 35 -4.30 5.04 -1.08
N VAL A 36 -3.42 5.03 -0.07
CA VAL A 36 -3.53 5.93 1.08
C VAL A 36 -2.16 6.52 1.36
N GLU A 37 -2.07 7.84 1.29
CA GLU A 37 -0.83 8.55 1.59
C GLU A 37 -0.74 8.83 3.09
N GLY A 38 0.40 8.46 3.69
CA GLY A 38 0.71 8.75 5.08
C GLY A 38 1.71 9.89 5.20
N ASP A 39 2.39 9.95 6.33
CA ASP A 39 3.29 11.06 6.65
C ASP A 39 4.77 10.67 6.67
N ARG A 40 5.07 9.38 6.75
CA ARG A 40 6.42 8.90 7.05
C ARG A 40 7.30 8.80 5.82
N ARG A 41 8.59 9.06 5.99
CA ARG A 41 9.59 8.56 5.05
C ARG A 41 9.69 7.04 5.25
N VAL A 42 9.96 6.30 4.19
CA VAL A 42 9.89 4.84 4.22
C VAL A 42 11.28 4.25 4.36
N ALA A 43 11.53 3.64 5.51
CA ALA A 43 12.70 2.79 5.78
C ALA A 43 12.28 1.32 5.90
N ARG A 44 11.05 1.07 6.38
CA ARG A 44 10.53 -0.28 6.59
C ARG A 44 9.21 -0.47 5.86
N LEU A 45 9.21 -1.41 4.94
CA LEU A 45 8.05 -1.82 4.16
C LEU A 45 7.63 -3.21 4.63
N VAL A 46 6.35 -3.38 4.94
CA VAL A 46 5.75 -4.69 5.24
C VAL A 46 4.83 -5.06 4.09
N SER A 47 4.92 -6.27 3.61
CA SER A 47 4.05 -6.77 2.54
C SER A 47 3.08 -7.83 3.06
N GLY A 48 1.96 -7.94 2.40
CA GLY A 48 0.95 -8.95 2.69
C GLY A 48 0.00 -9.09 1.52
N VAL A 49 -0.95 -10.02 1.62
CA VAL A 49 -1.89 -10.27 0.53
C VAL A 49 -3.05 -9.30 0.58
N THR A 50 -3.69 -9.17 1.72
CA THR A 50 -4.91 -8.37 1.88
C THR A 50 -4.72 -7.34 2.99
N ALA A 51 -5.14 -6.10 2.73
CA ALA A 51 -5.08 -5.02 3.71
C ALA A 51 -6.21 -5.17 4.75
N SER A 52 -6.13 -6.24 5.53
CA SER A 52 -7.03 -6.53 6.63
C SER A 52 -6.61 -5.77 7.89
N ARG A 53 -7.52 -5.69 8.85
CA ARG A 53 -7.20 -5.11 10.16
C ARG A 53 -6.01 -5.84 10.81
N ALA A 54 -5.98 -7.16 10.73
CA ALA A 54 -4.90 -7.96 11.32
C ALA A 54 -3.55 -7.64 10.69
N LEU A 55 -3.49 -7.54 9.35
CA LEU A 55 -2.25 -7.17 8.66
C LEU A 55 -1.81 -5.77 9.06
N LEU A 56 -2.72 -4.82 9.10
CA LEU A 56 -2.39 -3.43 9.46
C LEU A 56 -1.88 -3.34 10.90
N GLN A 57 -2.53 -4.01 11.84
CA GLN A 57 -2.08 -4.05 13.24
C GLN A 57 -0.70 -4.70 13.36
N GLY A 58 -0.46 -5.79 12.62
CA GLY A 58 0.84 -6.44 12.59
C GLY A 58 1.94 -5.55 12.03
N ALA A 59 1.65 -4.82 10.96
CA ALA A 59 2.58 -3.88 10.35
C ALA A 59 2.93 -2.73 11.31
N ILE A 60 1.93 -2.17 11.98
CA ILE A 60 2.13 -1.12 12.99
C ILE A 60 3.02 -1.64 14.12
N GLY A 61 2.74 -2.84 14.62
CA GLY A 61 3.53 -3.47 15.67
C GLY A 61 4.97 -3.75 15.26
N ALA A 62 5.21 -3.98 13.99
CA ALA A 62 6.55 -4.20 13.43
C ALA A 62 7.30 -2.88 13.13
N GLY A 63 6.67 -1.74 13.34
CA GLY A 63 7.27 -0.44 13.07
C GLY A 63 7.33 -0.07 11.59
N ALA A 64 6.40 -0.58 10.79
CA ALA A 64 6.36 -0.28 9.36
C ALA A 64 6.06 1.20 9.10
N ASP A 65 6.64 1.71 8.02
CA ASP A 65 6.35 3.04 7.48
C ASP A 65 5.38 2.96 6.30
N ALA A 66 5.36 1.82 5.62
CA ALA A 66 4.49 1.56 4.48
C ALA A 66 4.09 0.09 4.44
N VAL A 67 2.95 -0.18 3.82
CA VAL A 67 2.42 -1.53 3.59
C VAL A 67 2.16 -1.70 2.11
N LEU A 68 2.57 -2.83 1.55
CA LEU A 68 2.31 -3.23 0.18
C LEU A 68 1.43 -4.46 0.17
N VAL A 69 0.29 -4.39 -0.52
CA VAL A 69 -0.65 -5.51 -0.61
C VAL A 69 -1.05 -5.78 -2.06
N HIS A 70 -1.57 -6.97 -2.30
CA HIS A 70 -2.23 -7.36 -3.54
C HIS A 70 -3.70 -6.92 -3.55
N HIS A 71 -4.41 -7.12 -2.44
CA HIS A 71 -5.79 -6.72 -2.25
C HIS A 71 -5.87 -5.53 -1.29
N GLY A 72 -5.88 -4.33 -1.87
CA GLY A 72 -6.13 -3.10 -1.12
C GLY A 72 -7.61 -2.77 -1.04
N TRP A 73 -7.92 -1.51 -1.23
CA TRP A 73 -9.28 -0.98 -1.09
C TRP A 73 -9.72 -0.28 -2.37
N PHE A 74 -10.88 0.37 -2.33
CA PHE A 74 -11.42 1.21 -3.43
C PHE A 74 -11.70 0.42 -4.71
N TRP A 75 -12.25 -0.79 -4.55
CA TRP A 75 -12.66 -1.61 -5.69
C TRP A 75 -13.79 -0.93 -6.47
N LYS A 76 -13.76 -1.09 -7.78
CA LYS A 76 -14.83 -0.60 -8.65
C LYS A 76 -16.18 -1.17 -8.19
N GLY A 77 -17.15 -0.29 -7.99
CA GLY A 77 -18.48 -0.68 -7.51
C GLY A 77 -18.64 -0.71 -6.00
N ASP A 78 -17.55 -0.53 -5.24
CA ASP A 78 -17.64 -0.41 -3.79
C ASP A 78 -18.38 0.86 -3.38
N ASP A 79 -19.04 0.81 -2.23
CA ASP A 79 -19.58 1.99 -1.57
C ASP A 79 -18.41 2.91 -1.21
N PRO A 80 -18.37 4.16 -1.72
CA PRO A 80 -17.24 5.06 -1.47
C PRO A 80 -17.23 5.66 -0.07
N ARG A 81 -18.28 5.45 0.72
CA ARG A 81 -18.39 6.06 2.04
C ARG A 81 -17.37 5.46 3.02
N VAL A 82 -16.87 6.32 3.89
CA VAL A 82 -15.91 5.92 4.93
C VAL A 82 -16.69 5.61 6.22
N VAL A 83 -17.27 4.44 6.26
CA VAL A 83 -18.08 3.95 7.38
C VAL A 83 -17.72 2.49 7.71
N GLY A 84 -18.02 2.06 8.92
CA GLY A 84 -17.85 0.68 9.36
C GLY A 84 -16.40 0.19 9.24
N VAL A 85 -16.21 -0.93 8.57
CA VAL A 85 -14.89 -1.57 8.42
C VAL A 85 -13.90 -0.66 7.72
N ARG A 86 -14.31 0.03 6.66
CA ARG A 86 -13.44 0.98 5.94
C ARG A 86 -12.97 2.10 6.87
N ARG A 87 -13.87 2.66 7.67
CA ARG A 87 -13.53 3.70 8.64
C ARG A 87 -12.46 3.21 9.63
N GLU A 88 -12.62 2.01 10.16
CA GLU A 88 -11.68 1.45 11.15
C GLU A 88 -10.30 1.19 10.52
N ARG A 89 -10.26 0.65 9.32
CA ARG A 89 -9.00 0.40 8.61
C ARG A 89 -8.29 1.69 8.25
N LEU A 90 -9.00 2.69 7.74
CA LEU A 90 -8.43 4.00 7.43
C LEU A 90 -7.93 4.69 8.70
N ARG A 91 -8.64 4.57 9.81
CA ARG A 91 -8.18 5.11 11.09
C ARG A 91 -6.82 4.53 11.48
N LEU A 92 -6.63 3.21 11.36
CA LEU A 92 -5.36 2.57 11.67
C LEU A 92 -4.23 3.10 10.79
N VAL A 93 -4.44 3.15 9.50
CA VAL A 93 -3.43 3.58 8.53
C VAL A 93 -3.07 5.05 8.72
N LEU A 94 -4.06 5.92 8.74
CA LEU A 94 -3.85 7.37 8.88
C LEU A 94 -3.32 7.73 10.26
N GLY A 95 -3.84 7.09 11.32
CA GLY A 95 -3.40 7.34 12.68
C GLY A 95 -1.95 6.95 12.93
N ALA A 96 -1.44 5.96 12.23
CA ALA A 96 -0.04 5.52 12.32
C ALA A 96 0.88 6.23 11.31
N GLY A 97 0.34 7.07 10.44
CA GLY A 97 1.11 7.74 9.38
C GLY A 97 1.61 6.80 8.29
N LEU A 98 0.99 5.63 8.14
CA LEU A 98 1.38 4.62 7.15
C LEU A 98 0.97 5.03 5.74
N HIS A 99 1.80 4.63 4.77
CA HIS A 99 1.39 4.62 3.37
C HIS A 99 0.86 3.23 3.03
N LEU A 100 -0.22 3.17 2.26
CA LEU A 100 -0.75 1.91 1.74
C LEU A 100 -0.62 1.88 0.22
N PHE A 101 0.16 0.91 -0.27
CA PHE A 101 0.31 0.61 -1.69
C PHE A 101 -0.44 -0.68 -2.00
N ALA A 102 -1.14 -0.70 -3.13
CA ALA A 102 -1.81 -1.90 -3.60
C ALA A 102 -1.57 -2.09 -5.10
N TYR A 103 -1.21 -3.31 -5.48
CA TYR A 103 -1.02 -3.68 -6.89
C TYR A 103 -1.71 -5.03 -7.12
N HIS A 104 -2.78 -5.02 -7.90
CA HIS A 104 -3.62 -6.19 -8.16
C HIS A 104 -3.15 -6.94 -9.41
N LEU A 105 -3.71 -6.62 -10.58
CA LEU A 105 -3.33 -7.29 -11.83
C LEU A 105 -1.84 -7.12 -12.19
N PRO A 106 -1.21 -5.96 -11.97
CA PRO A 106 0.22 -5.82 -12.26
C PRO A 106 1.09 -6.81 -11.49
N LEU A 107 0.75 -7.10 -10.24
CA LEU A 107 1.47 -8.08 -9.44
C LEU A 107 1.21 -9.50 -9.93
N ASP A 108 -0.05 -9.84 -10.25
CA ASP A 108 -0.43 -11.16 -10.77
C ASP A 108 0.34 -11.49 -12.06
N ALA A 109 0.51 -10.51 -12.92
CA ALA A 109 1.13 -10.70 -14.22
C ALA A 109 2.66 -10.70 -14.19
N HIS A 110 3.28 -10.30 -13.07
CA HIS A 110 4.72 -10.21 -12.99
C HIS A 110 5.36 -11.61 -13.05
N PRO A 111 6.33 -11.86 -13.94
CA PRO A 111 6.86 -13.20 -14.14
C PRO A 111 7.61 -13.79 -12.95
N GLN A 112 8.14 -12.95 -12.07
CA GLN A 112 8.90 -13.40 -10.90
C GLN A 112 8.14 -13.25 -9.59
N LEU A 113 7.31 -12.19 -9.46
CA LEU A 113 6.62 -11.85 -8.22
C LEU A 113 5.15 -12.28 -8.23
N GLY A 114 4.58 -12.57 -9.39
CA GLY A 114 3.19 -12.96 -9.56
C GLY A 114 2.91 -14.40 -9.12
N ASN A 115 1.62 -14.66 -8.94
CA ASN A 115 1.13 -15.99 -8.60
C ASN A 115 1.14 -16.94 -9.80
#